data_8e770308e54b81a5d1ecae21aa354234
#
_entry.id   8e770308e54b81a5d1ecae21aa354234
#
_cell.length_a   1.000
_cell.length_b   1.000
_cell.length_c   1.000
_cell.angle_alpha   90.00
_cell.angle_beta   90.00
_cell.angle_gamma   90.00
#
_symmetry.space_group_name_H-M   'P 1'
#
loop_
_entity.id
_entity.type
_entity.pdbx_description
1 polymer ?
#
loop_
_entity_poly.entity_id
_entity_poly.type
_entity_poly.pdbx_seq_one_letter_code
_entity_poly.pdbx_strand_id
1 'polypeptide(L)'
;MNPIKELSPADYNKIFELSQFAFQYKLSEADLLKKKEEADRHTIWGWMEEEEIAAKLHLIPLSVYINGKTFDIGGISSVATWPEYRRNGMVKDLLAHALKYMKENGQTLSYLHPFSVPFYRRFGWEVAFDEKHYTIPMEALKQKWDTAGCVRRTPVNIELFHTIYTDFAKQFNGALTRDEKWWKQRVLAKGTMMAVCYDDSNQAEGYIFYNVKDKQFEVKEFVYLSLNGWKLLLNFIANHDSMANEVKMVVPENDKLPLLIDEPRFKQTIEPYFMARIVDVPEFLSIYPFEELPDVSMQLHVEDSFVPENSGTYEISGTDGNVTISNLNTNLSGSEGMHCTVQQLTSMLLGYKRPQELAELELIYGDRHTIEKIEKLIPMKQTFFADYF
;
A
#
# COMPACT_ATOMS: atom_id res chain seq x y z
N MET A 1 2.38 8.08 35.44
CA MET A 1 1.20 8.00 34.56
C MET A 1 1.68 7.67 33.17
N ASN A 2 0.90 6.94 32.37
CA ASN A 2 1.25 6.72 30.97
C ASN A 2 1.13 8.08 30.25
N PRO A 3 2.18 8.61 29.61
CA PRO A 3 2.12 9.89 28.91
C PRO A 3 1.32 9.82 27.60
N ILE A 4 1.02 8.61 27.10
CA ILE A 4 0.23 8.42 25.89
C ILE A 4 -1.25 8.43 26.22
N LYS A 5 -1.98 9.35 25.61
CA LYS A 5 -3.43 9.54 25.73
C LYS A 5 -4.10 9.41 24.38
N GLU A 6 -5.24 8.73 24.33
CA GLU A 6 -6.13 8.80 23.17
C GLU A 6 -6.78 10.20 23.13
N LEU A 7 -6.66 10.85 21.98
CA LEU A 7 -7.16 12.20 21.77
C LEU A 7 -8.58 12.14 21.19
N SER A 8 -9.38 13.12 21.54
CA SER A 8 -10.80 13.22 21.19
C SER A 8 -11.06 14.38 20.21
N PRO A 9 -12.27 14.51 19.66
CA PRO A 9 -12.65 15.69 18.88
C PRO A 9 -12.43 17.04 19.58
N ALA A 10 -12.44 17.07 20.92
CA ALA A 10 -12.11 18.28 21.70
C ALA A 10 -10.67 18.75 21.47
N ASP A 11 -9.76 17.82 21.12
CA ASP A 11 -8.34 18.08 20.92
C ASP A 11 -8.00 18.46 19.46
N TYR A 12 -8.95 18.40 18.51
CA TYR A 12 -8.70 18.58 17.07
C TYR A 12 -7.99 19.88 16.71
N ASN A 13 -8.25 20.97 17.41
CA ASN A 13 -7.56 22.24 17.14
C ASN A 13 -6.05 22.11 17.39
N LYS A 14 -5.65 21.57 18.54
CA LYS A 14 -4.23 21.32 18.88
C LYS A 14 -3.59 20.27 17.94
N ILE A 15 -4.32 19.21 17.59
CA ILE A 15 -3.89 18.17 16.64
C ILE A 15 -3.56 18.78 15.29
N PHE A 16 -4.45 19.60 14.72
CA PHE A 16 -4.25 20.19 13.40
C PHE A 16 -3.29 21.37 13.40
N GLU A 17 -3.13 22.08 14.53
CA GLU A 17 -2.07 23.08 14.71
C GLU A 17 -0.68 22.43 14.57
N LEU A 18 -0.43 21.34 15.31
CA LEU A 18 0.81 20.57 15.18
C LEU A 18 1.00 20.01 13.77
N SER A 19 -0.07 19.52 13.10
CA SER A 19 0.02 19.04 11.72
C SER A 19 0.44 20.12 10.75
N GLN A 20 -0.23 21.28 10.80
CA GLN A 20 0.06 22.42 9.92
C GLN A 20 1.51 22.92 10.11
N PHE A 21 1.97 22.96 11.35
CA PHE A 21 3.36 23.30 11.64
C PHE A 21 4.34 22.27 11.10
N ALA A 22 4.15 20.99 11.41
CA ALA A 22 5.12 19.94 11.09
C ALA A 22 5.23 19.67 9.58
N PHE A 23 4.12 19.76 8.85
CA PHE A 23 4.06 19.50 7.40
C PHE A 23 4.02 20.77 6.55
N GLN A 24 4.19 21.96 7.17
CA GLN A 24 4.35 23.25 6.50
C GLN A 24 3.22 23.62 5.52
N TYR A 25 1.98 23.33 5.88
CA TYR A 25 0.81 23.74 5.14
C TYR A 25 -0.14 24.60 5.98
N LYS A 26 -1.07 25.27 5.32
CA LYS A 26 -2.15 26.02 5.98
C LYS A 26 -3.48 25.54 5.44
N LEU A 27 -4.42 25.27 6.32
CA LEU A 27 -5.79 24.91 5.98
C LEU A 27 -6.67 26.14 5.96
N SER A 28 -7.55 26.24 4.94
CA SER A 28 -8.72 27.10 5.03
C SER A 28 -9.68 26.55 6.10
N GLU A 29 -10.61 27.37 6.60
CA GLU A 29 -11.63 26.90 7.52
C GLU A 29 -12.45 25.72 6.97
N ALA A 30 -12.77 25.76 5.67
CA ALA A 30 -13.48 24.69 4.98
C ALA A 30 -12.67 23.39 4.89
N ASP A 31 -11.34 23.48 4.64
CA ASP A 31 -10.49 22.29 4.59
C ASP A 31 -10.21 21.74 5.98
N LEU A 32 -10.13 22.60 7.01
CA LEU A 32 -10.02 22.18 8.41
C LEU A 32 -11.26 21.37 8.84
N LEU A 33 -12.45 21.80 8.44
CA LEU A 33 -13.69 21.06 8.73
C LEU A 33 -13.67 19.67 8.08
N LYS A 34 -13.26 19.56 6.80
CA LYS A 34 -13.10 18.27 6.13
C LYS A 34 -12.06 17.38 6.83
N LYS A 35 -10.92 17.95 7.24
CA LYS A 35 -9.88 17.19 7.96
C LYS A 35 -10.36 16.69 9.31
N LYS A 36 -11.19 17.45 10.01
CA LYS A 36 -11.85 16.99 11.24
C LYS A 36 -12.82 15.84 10.98
N GLU A 37 -13.66 15.95 9.94
CA GLU A 37 -14.55 14.86 9.51
C GLU A 37 -13.79 13.60 9.08
N GLU A 38 -12.68 13.72 8.35
CA GLU A 38 -11.80 12.59 8.04
C GLU A 38 -11.22 11.96 9.31
N ALA A 39 -10.83 12.78 10.29
CA ALA A 39 -10.23 12.34 11.55
C ALA A 39 -11.19 11.56 12.46
N ASP A 40 -12.50 11.69 12.29
CA ASP A 40 -13.51 10.94 13.06
C ASP A 40 -13.41 9.41 12.88
N ARG A 41 -12.75 8.94 11.83
CA ARG A 41 -12.46 7.51 11.62
C ARG A 41 -11.11 7.06 12.15
N HIS A 42 -10.26 7.99 12.62
CA HIS A 42 -8.92 7.70 13.09
C HIS A 42 -8.92 7.48 14.59
N THR A 43 -8.13 6.51 15.06
CA THR A 43 -7.68 6.51 16.46
C THR A 43 -6.43 7.39 16.55
N ILE A 44 -6.46 8.41 17.39
CA ILE A 44 -5.38 9.39 17.47
C ILE A 44 -4.79 9.34 18.87
N TRP A 45 -3.47 9.14 18.96
CA TRP A 45 -2.77 9.23 20.25
C TRP A 45 -1.85 10.43 20.28
N GLY A 46 -1.84 11.09 21.43
CA GLY A 46 -0.91 12.14 21.80
C GLY A 46 0.03 11.69 22.91
N TRP A 47 1.29 12.03 22.79
CA TRP A 47 2.21 12.07 23.93
C TRP A 47 2.00 13.41 24.62
N MET A 48 1.60 13.36 25.89
CA MET A 48 1.26 14.55 26.67
C MET A 48 2.45 14.99 27.52
N GLU A 49 2.77 16.26 27.44
CA GLU A 49 3.62 16.96 28.39
C GLU A 49 2.72 17.98 29.14
N GLU A 50 2.44 17.69 30.38
CA GLU A 50 1.38 18.40 31.15
C GLU A 50 0.02 18.33 30.43
N GLU A 51 -0.48 19.47 29.94
CA GLU A 51 -1.75 19.56 29.19
C GLU A 51 -1.55 19.76 27.66
N GLU A 52 -0.29 19.74 27.21
CA GLU A 52 0.03 19.98 25.80
C GLU A 52 0.39 18.69 25.04
N ILE A 53 0.01 18.65 23.77
CA ILE A 53 0.36 17.53 22.87
C ILE A 53 1.79 17.77 22.36
N ALA A 54 2.77 17.07 22.94
CA ALA A 54 4.17 17.17 22.53
C ALA A 54 4.46 16.42 21.22
N ALA A 55 3.84 15.25 21.05
CA ALA A 55 3.88 14.45 19.83
C ALA A 55 2.53 13.76 19.59
N LYS A 56 2.27 13.36 18.34
CA LYS A 56 1.05 12.64 18.00
C LYS A 56 1.23 11.65 16.87
N LEU A 57 0.30 10.71 16.77
CA LEU A 57 0.19 9.72 15.73
C LEU A 57 -1.29 9.46 15.42
N HIS A 58 -1.65 9.36 14.14
CA HIS A 58 -2.96 8.88 13.70
C HIS A 58 -2.85 7.43 13.24
N LEU A 59 -3.76 6.58 13.69
CA LEU A 59 -4.00 5.26 13.18
C LEU A 59 -5.32 5.24 12.42
N ILE A 60 -5.28 4.82 11.17
CA ILE A 60 -6.43 4.70 10.29
C ILE A 60 -6.76 3.21 10.14
N PRO A 61 -7.92 2.73 10.57
CA PRO A 61 -8.33 1.35 10.30
C PRO A 61 -8.64 1.20 8.83
N LEU A 62 -7.94 0.29 8.17
CA LEU A 62 -8.00 0.03 6.73
C LEU A 62 -8.00 -1.47 6.49
N SER A 63 -8.28 -1.87 5.25
CA SER A 63 -8.13 -3.26 4.81
C SER A 63 -7.54 -3.29 3.41
N VAL A 64 -6.76 -4.33 3.08
CA VAL A 64 -6.08 -4.49 1.80
C VAL A 64 -6.30 -5.88 1.23
N TYR A 65 -6.04 -6.05 -0.08
CA TYR A 65 -6.03 -7.36 -0.72
C TYR A 65 -4.63 -7.97 -0.71
N ILE A 66 -4.51 -9.23 -0.30
CA ILE A 66 -3.32 -10.06 -0.48
C ILE A 66 -3.78 -11.38 -1.09
N ASN A 67 -3.28 -11.69 -2.27
CA ASN A 67 -3.71 -12.82 -3.08
C ASN A 67 -5.25 -12.93 -3.20
N GLY A 68 -5.92 -11.78 -3.34
CA GLY A 68 -7.38 -11.66 -3.46
C GLY A 68 -8.17 -11.79 -2.16
N LYS A 69 -7.54 -12.16 -1.04
CA LYS A 69 -8.15 -12.17 0.31
C LYS A 69 -7.98 -10.81 0.98
N THR A 70 -8.94 -10.46 1.84
CA THR A 70 -8.90 -9.21 2.62
C THR A 70 -8.14 -9.38 3.92
N PHE A 71 -7.28 -8.41 4.23
CA PHE A 71 -6.51 -8.32 5.49
C PHE A 71 -6.75 -6.98 6.14
N ASP A 72 -7.06 -6.98 7.43
CA ASP A 72 -7.19 -5.76 8.20
C ASP A 72 -5.82 -5.21 8.58
N ILE A 73 -5.65 -3.90 8.37
CA ILE A 73 -4.38 -3.20 8.58
C ILE A 73 -4.57 -1.89 9.34
N GLY A 74 -3.49 -1.42 9.95
CA GLY A 74 -3.40 -0.07 10.50
C GLY A 74 -2.55 0.86 9.65
N GLY A 75 -3.18 1.89 9.08
CA GLY A 75 -2.48 2.98 8.39
C GLY A 75 -1.93 4.00 9.37
N ILE A 76 -0.61 4.10 9.52
CA ILE A 76 0.03 5.13 10.35
C ILE A 76 0.19 6.40 9.54
N SER A 77 -0.38 7.48 10.03
CA SER A 77 -0.41 8.78 9.36
C SER A 77 -0.14 9.92 10.31
N SER A 78 0.21 11.07 9.76
CA SER A 78 0.28 12.35 10.48
C SER A 78 1.12 12.31 11.77
N VAL A 79 2.22 11.53 11.76
CA VAL A 79 3.17 11.47 12.87
C VAL A 79 3.92 12.79 12.97
N ALA A 80 3.80 13.48 14.10
CA ALA A 80 4.40 14.79 14.28
C ALA A 80 4.86 15.02 15.73
N THR A 81 5.91 15.81 15.89
CA THR A 81 6.47 16.20 17.20
C THR A 81 6.91 17.66 17.14
N TRP A 82 6.56 18.48 18.13
CA TRP A 82 7.08 19.83 18.26
C TRP A 82 8.63 19.81 18.36
N PRO A 83 9.34 20.78 17.77
CA PRO A 83 10.80 20.75 17.71
C PRO A 83 11.49 20.63 19.07
N GLU A 84 10.99 21.30 20.10
CA GLU A 84 11.51 21.29 21.46
C GLU A 84 11.43 19.95 22.16
N TYR A 85 10.52 19.07 21.71
CA TYR A 85 10.33 17.72 22.26
C TYR A 85 10.99 16.61 21.42
N ARG A 86 11.65 16.95 20.30
CA ARG A 86 12.28 15.95 19.42
C ARG A 86 13.44 15.26 20.12
N ARG A 87 13.72 14.02 19.67
CA ARG A 87 14.82 13.14 20.15
C ARG A 87 14.64 12.58 21.56
N ASN A 88 13.46 12.68 22.16
CA ASN A 88 13.12 12.14 23.47
C ASN A 88 12.42 10.78 23.43
N GLY A 89 12.41 10.09 22.28
CA GLY A 89 11.83 8.74 22.14
C GLY A 89 10.30 8.71 21.95
N MET A 90 9.59 9.83 22.04
CA MET A 90 8.12 9.90 22.00
C MET A 90 7.49 9.17 20.80
N VAL A 91 8.04 9.37 19.58
CA VAL A 91 7.54 8.69 18.39
C VAL A 91 7.77 7.18 18.45
N LYS A 92 8.90 6.73 19.01
CA LYS A 92 9.17 5.30 19.24
C LYS A 92 8.09 4.66 20.09
N ASP A 93 7.73 5.33 21.20
CA ASP A 93 6.76 4.80 22.15
C ASP A 93 5.33 4.88 21.60
N LEU A 94 5.00 5.93 20.83
CA LEU A 94 3.72 6.02 20.10
C LEU A 94 3.60 4.91 19.04
N LEU A 95 4.67 4.59 18.30
CA LEU A 95 4.68 3.49 17.35
C LEU A 95 4.52 2.12 18.05
N ALA A 96 5.21 1.90 19.17
CA ALA A 96 5.07 0.68 19.95
C ALA A 96 3.63 0.53 20.49
N HIS A 97 3.04 1.62 20.99
CA HIS A 97 1.64 1.67 21.45
C HIS A 97 0.67 1.34 20.30
N ALA A 98 0.87 1.93 19.12
CA ALA A 98 0.04 1.68 17.95
C ALA A 98 0.12 0.23 17.47
N LEU A 99 1.33 -0.38 17.44
CA LEU A 99 1.50 -1.79 17.08
C LEU A 99 0.80 -2.72 18.06
N LYS A 100 0.90 -2.45 19.36
CA LYS A 100 0.18 -3.21 20.37
C LYS A 100 -1.33 -3.12 20.17
N TYR A 101 -1.85 -1.92 19.96
CA TYR A 101 -3.27 -1.70 19.68
C TYR A 101 -3.73 -2.43 18.42
N MET A 102 -2.96 -2.34 17.32
CA MET A 102 -3.25 -3.06 16.08
C MET A 102 -3.36 -4.58 16.31
N LYS A 103 -2.40 -5.16 17.02
CA LYS A 103 -2.41 -6.60 17.37
C LYS A 103 -3.66 -6.97 18.16
N GLU A 104 -4.02 -6.20 19.19
CA GLU A 104 -5.21 -6.41 20.02
C GLU A 104 -6.53 -6.28 19.24
N ASN A 105 -6.53 -5.59 18.10
CA ASN A 105 -7.68 -5.37 17.22
C ASN A 105 -7.63 -6.18 15.91
N GLY A 106 -6.76 -7.19 15.80
CA GLY A 106 -6.69 -8.08 14.64
C GLY A 106 -6.12 -7.46 13.37
N GLN A 107 -5.48 -6.28 13.46
CA GLN A 107 -4.80 -5.63 12.35
C GLN A 107 -3.40 -6.25 12.21
N THR A 108 -3.24 -7.15 11.25
CA THR A 108 -2.02 -7.97 11.12
C THR A 108 -0.89 -7.28 10.36
N LEU A 109 -1.18 -6.17 9.66
CA LEU A 109 -0.22 -5.36 8.92
C LEU A 109 -0.35 -3.88 9.31
N SER A 110 0.74 -3.14 9.11
CA SER A 110 0.78 -1.68 9.22
C SER A 110 1.42 -1.07 7.99
N TYR A 111 0.80 -0.01 7.45
CA TYR A 111 1.33 0.77 6.34
C TYR A 111 1.59 2.20 6.75
N LEU A 112 2.59 2.83 6.12
CA LEU A 112 2.85 4.27 6.23
C LEU A 112 3.58 4.82 5.01
N HIS A 113 3.35 6.11 4.73
CA HIS A 113 4.19 6.86 3.81
C HIS A 113 5.38 7.48 4.57
N PRO A 114 6.64 7.09 4.27
CA PRO A 114 7.77 7.49 5.08
C PRO A 114 8.26 8.91 4.75
N PHE A 115 8.47 9.75 5.75
CA PHE A 115 9.31 10.95 5.60
C PHE A 115 10.81 10.57 5.56
N SER A 116 11.16 9.38 6.06
CA SER A 116 12.52 8.85 6.07
C SER A 116 12.48 7.32 6.20
N VAL A 117 12.86 6.63 5.15
CA VAL A 117 12.94 5.15 5.14
C VAL A 117 13.86 4.62 6.25
N PRO A 118 15.11 5.15 6.45
CA PRO A 118 15.98 4.66 7.53
C PRO A 118 15.41 4.87 8.93
N PHE A 119 14.54 5.87 9.12
CA PHE A 119 13.88 6.09 10.40
C PHE A 119 12.91 4.95 10.71
N TYR A 120 12.02 4.60 9.81
CA TYR A 120 11.00 3.58 10.04
C TYR A 120 11.55 2.14 9.97
N ARG A 121 12.63 1.90 9.21
CA ARG A 121 13.34 0.60 9.22
C ARG A 121 13.77 0.19 10.61
N ARG A 122 14.21 1.11 11.47
CA ARG A 122 14.58 0.84 12.87
C ARG A 122 13.43 0.27 13.71
N PHE A 123 12.22 0.45 13.25
CA PHE A 123 11.01 -0.02 13.91
C PHE A 123 10.30 -1.15 13.15
N GLY A 124 11.00 -1.79 12.21
CA GLY A 124 10.52 -2.98 11.51
C GLY A 124 9.70 -2.74 10.25
N TRP A 125 9.45 -1.48 9.82
CA TRP A 125 8.88 -1.21 8.50
C TRP A 125 9.92 -1.36 7.40
N GLU A 126 9.50 -1.83 6.24
CA GLU A 126 10.32 -1.89 5.03
C GLU A 126 9.55 -1.35 3.83
N VAL A 127 10.26 -0.83 2.82
CA VAL A 127 9.64 -0.47 1.54
C VAL A 127 8.95 -1.69 0.96
N ALA A 128 7.69 -1.55 0.58
CA ALA A 128 6.87 -2.62 0.07
C ALA A 128 6.11 -2.24 -1.21
N PHE A 129 6.14 -0.97 -1.58
CA PHE A 129 5.46 -0.44 -2.76
C PHE A 129 6.33 0.59 -3.44
N ASP A 130 6.41 0.50 -4.76
CA ASP A 130 6.99 1.51 -5.62
C ASP A 130 5.89 2.19 -6.43
N GLU A 131 6.09 3.47 -6.75
CA GLU A 131 5.35 4.17 -7.79
C GLU A 131 6.18 4.24 -9.07
N LYS A 132 5.62 3.74 -10.16
CA LYS A 132 6.18 3.92 -11.50
C LYS A 132 5.45 5.06 -12.21
N HIS A 133 6.20 6.11 -12.48
CA HIS A 133 5.69 7.30 -13.14
C HIS A 133 6.04 7.27 -14.62
N TYR A 134 5.05 7.47 -15.46
CA TYR A 134 5.21 7.68 -16.89
C TYR A 134 5.01 9.15 -17.25
N THR A 135 5.89 9.68 -18.11
CA THR A 135 5.67 10.91 -18.88
C THR A 135 5.80 10.55 -20.35
N ILE A 136 4.66 10.43 -21.02
CA ILE A 136 4.55 9.89 -22.37
C ILE A 136 4.25 11.05 -23.32
N PRO A 137 5.05 11.28 -24.37
CA PRO A 137 4.65 12.20 -25.44
C PRO A 137 3.31 11.73 -26.04
N MET A 138 2.34 12.63 -26.20
CA MET A 138 1.02 12.28 -26.75
C MET A 138 1.13 11.57 -28.10
N GLU A 139 2.13 11.93 -28.90
CA GLU A 139 2.42 11.32 -30.20
C GLU A 139 2.71 9.82 -30.13
N ALA A 140 3.32 9.35 -29.02
CA ALA A 140 3.61 7.92 -28.83
C ALA A 140 2.35 7.08 -28.61
N LEU A 141 1.22 7.68 -28.26
CA LEU A 141 -0.06 6.99 -28.12
C LEU A 141 -0.93 7.05 -29.39
N LYS A 142 -0.53 7.81 -30.40
CA LYS A 142 -1.25 7.98 -31.68
C LYS A 142 -1.00 6.81 -32.62
N GLN A 143 -1.41 5.64 -32.23
CA GLN A 143 -1.39 4.47 -33.10
C GLN A 143 -2.81 3.93 -33.28
N LYS A 144 -2.99 3.06 -34.27
CA LYS A 144 -4.27 2.39 -34.48
C LYS A 144 -4.46 1.32 -33.41
N TRP A 145 -5.32 1.62 -32.43
CA TRP A 145 -5.74 0.65 -31.43
C TRP A 145 -6.86 -0.22 -31.99
N ASP A 146 -6.62 -1.53 -32.09
CA ASP A 146 -7.69 -2.48 -32.43
C ASP A 146 -8.53 -2.73 -31.18
N THR A 147 -9.74 -2.15 -31.13
CA THR A 147 -10.64 -2.15 -29.98
C THR A 147 -12.07 -2.37 -30.42
N ALA A 148 -12.85 -3.00 -29.55
CA ALA A 148 -14.29 -3.18 -29.69
C ALA A 148 -15.02 -2.48 -28.52
N GLY A 149 -16.03 -1.66 -28.83
CA GLY A 149 -16.75 -0.92 -27.80
C GLY A 149 -16.51 0.60 -27.83
N CYS A 150 -16.67 1.26 -26.69
CA CYS A 150 -16.60 2.73 -26.62
C CYS A 150 -16.18 3.22 -25.24
N VAL A 151 -15.76 4.49 -25.20
CA VAL A 151 -15.53 5.22 -23.93
C VAL A 151 -16.55 6.34 -23.79
N ARG A 152 -17.17 6.44 -22.61
CA ARG A 152 -18.18 7.47 -22.32
C ARG A 152 -17.80 8.25 -21.07
N ARG A 153 -17.84 9.56 -21.13
CA ARG A 153 -17.76 10.41 -19.93
C ARG A 153 -18.99 10.17 -19.07
N THR A 154 -18.79 10.13 -17.75
CA THR A 154 -19.84 9.83 -16.79
C THR A 154 -19.80 10.82 -15.61
N PRO A 155 -20.94 11.15 -15.01
CA PRO A 155 -20.94 11.74 -13.68
C PRO A 155 -20.39 10.74 -12.66
N VAL A 156 -20.19 11.21 -11.42
CA VAL A 156 -19.75 10.35 -10.30
C VAL A 156 -20.76 9.20 -10.12
N ASN A 157 -20.24 7.98 -10.21
CA ASN A 157 -20.99 6.75 -9.91
C ASN A 157 -20.09 5.82 -9.09
N ILE A 158 -20.11 5.99 -7.76
CA ILE A 158 -19.22 5.27 -6.83
C ILE A 158 -19.45 3.76 -6.93
N GLU A 159 -20.69 3.29 -7.06
CA GLU A 159 -20.98 1.87 -7.13
C GLU A 159 -20.32 1.21 -8.34
N LEU A 160 -20.42 1.83 -9.52
CA LEU A 160 -19.77 1.36 -10.74
C LEU A 160 -18.25 1.37 -10.61
N PHE A 161 -17.68 2.49 -10.13
CA PHE A 161 -16.23 2.60 -9.96
C PHE A 161 -15.72 1.60 -8.94
N HIS A 162 -16.43 1.43 -7.82
CA HIS A 162 -16.05 0.47 -6.78
C HIS A 162 -16.06 -0.97 -7.28
N THR A 163 -17.07 -1.36 -8.08
CA THR A 163 -17.12 -2.70 -8.68
C THR A 163 -15.91 -2.96 -9.56
N ILE A 164 -15.62 -2.05 -10.52
CA ILE A 164 -14.49 -2.19 -11.43
C ILE A 164 -13.16 -2.16 -10.67
N TYR A 165 -13.02 -1.22 -9.72
CA TYR A 165 -11.82 -1.12 -8.89
C TYR A 165 -11.57 -2.37 -8.07
N THR A 166 -12.59 -2.96 -7.47
CA THR A 166 -12.44 -4.16 -6.64
C THR A 166 -11.85 -5.33 -7.42
N ASP A 167 -12.31 -5.56 -8.64
CA ASP A 167 -11.79 -6.63 -9.50
C ASP A 167 -10.37 -6.35 -9.98
N PHE A 168 -10.04 -5.08 -10.23
CA PHE A 168 -8.67 -4.65 -10.53
C PHE A 168 -7.76 -4.81 -9.31
N ALA A 169 -8.17 -4.28 -8.14
CA ALA A 169 -7.37 -4.27 -6.92
C ALA A 169 -6.99 -5.68 -6.43
N LYS A 170 -7.90 -6.65 -6.58
CA LYS A 170 -7.63 -8.07 -6.24
C LYS A 170 -6.53 -8.71 -7.09
N GLN A 171 -6.13 -8.11 -8.20
CA GLN A 171 -5.03 -8.59 -9.02
C GLN A 171 -3.66 -8.28 -8.40
N PHE A 172 -3.60 -7.36 -7.43
CA PHE A 172 -2.38 -6.90 -6.79
C PHE A 172 -2.36 -7.25 -5.30
N ASN A 173 -1.16 -7.39 -4.75
CA ASN A 173 -0.99 -7.44 -3.32
C ASN A 173 -0.86 -6.02 -2.76
N GLY A 174 -1.57 -5.77 -1.65
CA GLY A 174 -1.49 -4.53 -0.91
C GLY A 174 -2.45 -3.44 -1.36
N ALA A 175 -3.17 -3.59 -2.48
CA ALA A 175 -4.17 -2.63 -2.90
C ALA A 175 -5.28 -2.48 -1.84
N LEU A 176 -5.68 -1.25 -1.59
CA LEU A 176 -6.66 -0.91 -0.54
C LEU A 176 -8.06 -1.42 -0.90
N THR A 177 -8.79 -1.96 0.07
CA THR A 177 -10.24 -2.06 -0.04
C THR A 177 -10.83 -0.68 0.27
N ARG A 178 -11.57 -0.11 -0.66
CA ARG A 178 -12.11 1.23 -0.49
C ARG A 178 -13.57 1.16 -0.05
N ASP A 179 -13.92 1.89 1.00
CA ASP A 179 -15.30 2.15 1.40
C ASP A 179 -15.85 3.41 0.72
N GLU A 180 -17.15 3.67 0.86
CA GLU A 180 -17.79 4.84 0.26
C GLU A 180 -17.22 6.17 0.78
N LYS A 181 -16.84 6.22 2.08
CA LYS A 181 -16.21 7.41 2.67
C LYS A 181 -14.84 7.66 2.06
N TRP A 182 -14.05 6.59 1.84
CA TRP A 182 -12.76 6.70 1.18
C TRP A 182 -12.89 7.25 -0.24
N TRP A 183 -13.82 6.72 -1.02
CA TRP A 183 -14.13 7.26 -2.34
C TRP A 183 -14.42 8.75 -2.30
N LYS A 184 -15.30 9.21 -1.41
CA LYS A 184 -15.73 10.61 -1.31
C LYS A 184 -14.63 11.55 -0.79
N GLN A 185 -13.83 11.08 0.16
CA GLN A 185 -12.86 11.92 0.88
C GLN A 185 -11.48 11.92 0.24
N ARG A 186 -11.08 10.83 -0.44
CA ARG A 186 -9.70 10.64 -0.90
C ARG A 186 -9.56 10.49 -2.41
N VAL A 187 -10.47 9.81 -3.07
CA VAL A 187 -10.34 9.47 -4.49
C VAL A 187 -11.01 10.50 -5.40
N LEU A 188 -12.22 10.92 -5.07
CA LEU A 188 -13.03 11.80 -5.90
C LEU A 188 -12.71 13.28 -5.65
N ALA A 189 -11.57 13.75 -6.16
CA ALA A 189 -11.19 15.15 -6.05
C ALA A 189 -12.11 16.05 -6.88
N LYS A 190 -12.44 17.23 -6.34
CA LYS A 190 -13.27 18.23 -7.04
C LYS A 190 -12.62 18.66 -8.36
N GLY A 191 -13.41 18.65 -9.44
CA GLY A 191 -12.97 19.06 -10.78
C GLY A 191 -12.29 17.98 -11.61
N THR A 192 -12.18 16.75 -11.10
CA THR A 192 -11.66 15.61 -11.86
C THR A 192 -12.70 15.14 -12.89
N MET A 193 -12.27 14.93 -14.13
CA MET A 193 -13.09 14.33 -15.19
C MET A 193 -13.04 12.81 -15.10
N MET A 194 -14.15 12.16 -15.49
CA MET A 194 -14.31 10.72 -15.38
C MET A 194 -14.86 10.14 -16.67
N ALA A 195 -14.32 8.99 -17.08
CA ALA A 195 -14.84 8.23 -18.20
C ALA A 195 -14.75 6.72 -17.93
N VAL A 196 -15.68 5.97 -18.48
CA VAL A 196 -15.77 4.50 -18.38
C VAL A 196 -15.69 3.92 -19.77
N CYS A 197 -14.90 2.87 -19.96
CA CYS A 197 -14.89 2.09 -21.18
C CYS A 197 -15.83 0.89 -21.07
N TYR A 198 -16.51 0.60 -22.18
CA TYR A 198 -17.48 -0.48 -22.32
C TYR A 198 -17.12 -1.30 -23.56
N ASP A 199 -17.29 -2.62 -23.46
CA ASP A 199 -17.21 -3.53 -24.62
C ASP A 199 -18.44 -3.43 -25.52
N ASP A 200 -18.48 -4.23 -26.59
CA ASP A 200 -19.60 -4.29 -27.53
C ASP A 200 -20.89 -4.83 -26.88
N SER A 201 -20.79 -5.55 -25.78
CA SER A 201 -21.93 -6.03 -24.99
C SER A 201 -22.40 -5.00 -23.93
N ASN A 202 -21.82 -3.79 -23.96
CA ASN A 202 -22.07 -2.71 -22.99
C ASN A 202 -21.68 -3.09 -21.53
N GLN A 203 -20.72 -4.01 -21.34
CA GLN A 203 -20.13 -4.32 -20.05
C GLN A 203 -18.97 -3.34 -19.78
N ALA A 204 -18.91 -2.80 -18.57
CA ALA A 204 -17.84 -1.90 -18.18
C ALA A 204 -16.53 -2.68 -17.97
N GLU A 205 -15.49 -2.31 -18.70
CA GLU A 205 -14.16 -2.96 -18.66
C GLU A 205 -13.07 -2.11 -18.00
N GLY A 206 -13.38 -0.90 -17.59
CA GLY A 206 -12.42 -0.01 -16.93
C GLY A 206 -12.91 1.42 -16.85
N TYR A 207 -12.12 2.25 -16.16
CA TYR A 207 -12.38 3.68 -16.06
C TYR A 207 -11.08 4.48 -15.97
N ILE A 208 -11.19 5.77 -16.23
CA ILE A 208 -10.11 6.74 -16.07
C ILE A 208 -10.62 7.99 -15.33
N PHE A 209 -9.85 8.46 -14.35
CA PHE A 209 -9.97 9.78 -13.75
C PHE A 209 -8.82 10.65 -14.24
N TYR A 210 -9.13 11.85 -14.72
CA TYR A 210 -8.12 12.64 -15.40
C TYR A 210 -8.40 14.14 -15.34
N ASN A 211 -7.36 14.93 -15.58
CA ASN A 211 -7.45 16.37 -15.84
C ASN A 211 -6.68 16.71 -17.11
N VAL A 212 -7.14 17.74 -17.83
CA VAL A 212 -6.40 18.29 -18.97
C VAL A 212 -6.18 19.77 -18.74
N LYS A 213 -4.92 20.16 -18.54
CA LYS A 213 -4.55 21.55 -18.27
C LYS A 213 -3.12 21.81 -18.72
N ASP A 214 -2.83 23.04 -19.18
CA ASP A 214 -1.47 23.51 -19.51
C ASP A 214 -0.73 22.55 -20.49
N LYS A 215 -1.46 22.07 -21.53
CA LYS A 215 -0.96 21.11 -22.53
C LYS A 215 -0.55 19.74 -21.95
N GLN A 216 -1.02 19.40 -20.77
CA GLN A 216 -0.75 18.14 -20.10
C GLN A 216 -2.04 17.39 -19.84
N PHE A 217 -2.04 16.07 -20.13
CA PHE A 217 -3.08 15.13 -19.74
C PHE A 217 -2.60 14.40 -18.49
N GLU A 218 -3.19 14.70 -17.35
CA GLU A 218 -2.84 14.09 -16.09
C GLU A 218 -3.85 13.00 -15.73
N VAL A 219 -3.40 11.75 -15.71
CA VAL A 219 -4.20 10.61 -15.24
C VAL A 219 -4.11 10.56 -13.73
N LYS A 220 -5.25 10.65 -13.07
CA LYS A 220 -5.38 10.54 -11.60
C LYS A 220 -5.61 9.12 -11.14
N GLU A 221 -6.33 8.35 -11.95
CA GLU A 221 -6.54 6.92 -11.74
C GLU A 221 -6.82 6.24 -13.07
N PHE A 222 -6.28 5.05 -13.25
CA PHE A 222 -6.35 4.29 -14.48
C PHE A 222 -6.58 2.81 -14.16
N VAL A 223 -7.79 2.35 -14.40
CA VAL A 223 -8.25 1.01 -14.01
C VAL A 223 -8.82 0.29 -15.22
N TYR A 224 -8.36 -0.91 -15.49
CA TYR A 224 -8.84 -1.75 -16.58
C TYR A 224 -8.87 -3.24 -16.20
N LEU A 225 -9.84 -3.97 -16.71
CA LEU A 225 -10.04 -5.39 -16.41
C LEU A 225 -9.62 -6.29 -17.56
N SER A 226 -9.48 -5.74 -18.77
CA SER A 226 -9.14 -6.48 -19.97
C SER A 226 -8.14 -5.71 -20.85
N LEU A 227 -7.48 -6.42 -21.77
CA LEU A 227 -6.62 -5.79 -22.77
C LEU A 227 -7.42 -4.84 -23.70
N ASN A 228 -8.68 -5.18 -24.01
CA ASN A 228 -9.57 -4.33 -24.79
C ASN A 228 -9.88 -3.03 -24.04
N GLY A 229 -10.29 -3.12 -22.76
CA GLY A 229 -10.52 -1.96 -21.91
C GLY A 229 -9.30 -1.06 -21.79
N TRP A 230 -8.10 -1.65 -21.62
CA TRP A 230 -6.85 -0.90 -21.61
C TRP A 230 -6.62 -0.12 -22.90
N LYS A 231 -6.74 -0.78 -24.06
CA LYS A 231 -6.60 -0.14 -25.37
C LYS A 231 -7.65 0.94 -25.63
N LEU A 232 -8.91 0.72 -25.21
CA LEU A 232 -9.99 1.72 -25.31
C LEU A 232 -9.62 2.98 -24.53
N LEU A 233 -9.12 2.85 -23.31
CA LEU A 233 -8.71 3.99 -22.49
C LEU A 233 -7.47 4.69 -23.06
N LEU A 234 -6.49 3.97 -23.60
CA LEU A 234 -5.33 4.57 -24.26
C LEU A 234 -5.73 5.35 -25.53
N ASN A 235 -6.65 4.80 -26.32
CA ASN A 235 -7.21 5.49 -27.48
C ASN A 235 -7.99 6.75 -27.07
N PHE A 236 -8.73 6.67 -25.99
CA PHE A 236 -9.42 7.83 -25.41
C PHE A 236 -8.43 8.93 -25.00
N ILE A 237 -7.31 8.59 -24.37
CA ILE A 237 -6.24 9.54 -24.04
C ILE A 237 -5.68 10.17 -25.33
N ALA A 238 -5.33 9.35 -26.32
CA ALA A 238 -4.76 9.80 -27.60
C ALA A 238 -5.66 10.79 -28.36
N ASN A 239 -6.99 10.67 -28.22
CA ASN A 239 -7.96 11.58 -28.83
C ASN A 239 -7.98 13.00 -28.20
N HIS A 240 -7.14 13.26 -27.18
CA HIS A 240 -6.94 14.60 -26.62
C HIS A 240 -5.69 15.31 -27.19
N ASP A 241 -5.17 14.85 -28.29
CA ASP A 241 -3.93 15.33 -28.93
C ASP A 241 -3.93 16.82 -29.31
N SER A 242 -5.09 17.41 -29.60
CA SER A 242 -5.23 18.86 -29.80
C SER A 242 -5.13 19.67 -28.51
N MET A 243 -5.36 19.03 -27.36
CA MET A 243 -5.42 19.68 -26.04
C MET A 243 -4.16 19.47 -25.21
N ALA A 244 -3.46 18.33 -25.38
CA ALA A 244 -2.31 17.96 -24.59
C ALA A 244 -1.16 17.45 -25.47
N ASN A 245 0.08 17.74 -25.05
CA ASN A 245 1.30 17.30 -25.73
C ASN A 245 1.95 16.10 -25.02
N GLU A 246 1.65 15.92 -23.73
CA GLU A 246 2.17 14.82 -22.91
C GLU A 246 1.12 14.27 -21.98
N VAL A 247 1.30 13.01 -21.59
CA VAL A 247 0.48 12.27 -20.62
C VAL A 247 1.34 11.95 -19.42
N LYS A 248 0.83 12.25 -18.22
CA LYS A 248 1.42 11.81 -16.95
C LYS A 248 0.50 10.82 -16.28
N MET A 249 1.07 9.70 -15.82
CA MET A 249 0.31 8.67 -15.11
C MET A 249 1.21 7.88 -14.16
N VAL A 250 0.61 7.35 -13.10
CA VAL A 250 1.21 6.37 -12.21
C VAL A 250 0.64 5.00 -12.57
N VAL A 251 1.51 4.01 -12.65
CA VAL A 251 1.18 2.64 -13.02
C VAL A 251 1.88 1.65 -12.07
N PRO A 252 1.42 0.39 -12.02
CA PRO A 252 2.18 -0.67 -11.33
C PRO A 252 3.61 -0.78 -11.87
N GLU A 253 4.55 -1.18 -11.01
CA GLU A 253 5.97 -1.27 -11.38
C GLU A 253 6.19 -2.16 -12.60
N ASN A 254 5.45 -3.26 -12.71
CA ASN A 254 5.52 -4.24 -13.81
C ASN A 254 4.60 -3.91 -14.99
N ASP A 255 4.09 -2.67 -15.10
CA ASP A 255 3.22 -2.25 -16.22
C ASP A 255 3.87 -2.50 -17.58
N LYS A 256 3.06 -2.98 -18.52
CA LYS A 256 3.49 -3.49 -19.83
C LYS A 256 3.19 -2.55 -21.00
N LEU A 257 2.83 -1.28 -20.76
CA LEU A 257 2.56 -0.31 -21.82
C LEU A 257 3.71 -0.22 -22.85
N PRO A 258 5.01 -0.23 -22.44
CA PRO A 258 6.11 -0.20 -23.41
C PRO A 258 6.12 -1.34 -24.43
N LEU A 259 5.44 -2.46 -24.16
CA LEU A 259 5.30 -3.58 -25.09
C LEU A 259 4.14 -3.39 -26.09
N LEU A 260 3.25 -2.43 -25.85
CA LEU A 260 2.05 -2.21 -26.65
C LEU A 260 2.17 -1.06 -27.64
N ILE A 261 3.14 -0.16 -27.43
CA ILE A 261 3.31 1.05 -28.27
C ILE A 261 4.54 0.91 -29.17
N ASP A 262 4.48 1.57 -30.35
CA ASP A 262 5.53 1.50 -31.35
C ASP A 262 6.83 2.20 -30.92
N GLU A 263 6.73 3.29 -30.17
CA GLU A 263 7.88 4.05 -29.63
C GLU A 263 7.90 3.98 -28.10
N PRO A 264 8.59 2.98 -27.51
CA PRO A 264 8.61 2.77 -26.04
C PRO A 264 9.59 3.69 -25.31
N ARG A 265 10.35 4.53 -25.99
CA ARG A 265 11.35 5.43 -25.40
C ARG A 265 10.70 6.71 -24.87
N PHE A 266 10.04 6.63 -23.74
CA PHE A 266 9.52 7.77 -22.99
C PHE A 266 10.06 7.76 -21.56
N LYS A 267 9.90 8.87 -20.85
CA LYS A 267 10.41 8.99 -19.49
C LYS A 267 9.64 8.06 -18.55
N GLN A 268 10.39 7.20 -17.85
CA GLN A 268 9.91 6.31 -16.80
C GLN A 268 10.78 6.53 -15.55
N THR A 269 10.16 6.73 -14.39
CA THR A 269 10.85 6.78 -13.10
C THR A 269 10.16 5.84 -12.12
N ILE A 270 10.94 5.17 -11.28
CA ILE A 270 10.44 4.30 -10.22
C ILE A 270 10.95 4.88 -8.91
N GLU A 271 10.05 5.10 -7.97
CA GLU A 271 10.36 5.70 -6.68
C GLU A 271 9.74 4.87 -5.55
N PRO A 272 10.49 4.58 -4.45
CA PRO A 272 9.92 3.96 -3.26
C PRO A 272 8.76 4.82 -2.73
N TYR A 273 7.63 4.17 -2.42
CA TYR A 273 6.42 4.89 -2.05
C TYR A 273 5.99 4.59 -0.61
N PHE A 274 5.31 3.50 -0.37
CA PHE A 274 4.86 3.13 0.96
C PHE A 274 5.74 2.05 1.59
N MET A 275 5.85 2.10 2.91
CA MET A 275 6.44 1.04 3.72
C MET A 275 5.34 0.22 4.38
N ALA A 276 5.62 -1.07 4.58
CA ALA A 276 4.77 -2.01 5.30
C ALA A 276 5.53 -2.74 6.40
N ARG A 277 4.79 -3.24 7.38
CA ARG A 277 5.27 -4.08 8.46
C ARG A 277 4.22 -5.11 8.85
N ILE A 278 4.64 -6.37 9.08
CA ILE A 278 3.82 -7.35 9.78
C ILE A 278 3.79 -6.97 11.26
N VAL A 279 2.57 -6.86 11.81
CA VAL A 279 2.32 -6.46 13.21
C VAL A 279 2.38 -7.66 14.13
N ASP A 280 1.73 -8.76 13.73
CA ASP A 280 1.67 -10.03 14.45
C ASP A 280 2.07 -11.16 13.51
N VAL A 281 3.32 -11.64 13.66
CA VAL A 281 3.87 -12.67 12.75
C VAL A 281 3.11 -13.99 12.85
N PRO A 282 2.83 -14.56 14.03
CA PRO A 282 2.06 -15.80 14.13
C PRO A 282 0.70 -15.72 13.47
N GLU A 283 -0.06 -14.66 13.78
CA GLU A 283 -1.40 -14.47 13.23
C GLU A 283 -1.36 -14.26 11.72
N PHE A 284 -0.46 -13.40 11.24
CA PHE A 284 -0.32 -13.13 9.80
C PHE A 284 0.03 -14.41 9.02
N LEU A 285 0.99 -15.22 9.50
CA LEU A 285 1.36 -16.47 8.85
C LEU A 285 0.19 -17.47 8.83
N SER A 286 -0.64 -17.49 9.89
CA SER A 286 -1.76 -18.45 10.00
C SER A 286 -2.87 -18.19 8.98
N ILE A 287 -3.06 -16.94 8.57
CA ILE A 287 -4.11 -16.52 7.62
C ILE A 287 -3.58 -16.27 6.21
N TYR A 288 -2.24 -16.27 6.04
CA TYR A 288 -1.60 -15.99 4.77
C TYR A 288 -1.97 -17.04 3.70
N PRO A 289 -2.36 -16.65 2.50
CA PRO A 289 -2.79 -17.56 1.44
C PRO A 289 -1.58 -18.17 0.70
N PHE A 290 -0.84 -19.03 1.36
CA PHE A 290 0.24 -19.78 0.73
C PHE A 290 -0.26 -20.60 -0.45
N GLU A 291 0.60 -20.81 -1.45
CA GLU A 291 0.34 -21.77 -2.51
C GLU A 291 0.35 -23.20 -1.96
N GLU A 292 -0.47 -24.06 -2.53
CA GLU A 292 -0.53 -25.48 -2.17
C GLU A 292 0.72 -26.20 -2.63
N LEU A 293 1.46 -26.80 -1.72
CA LEU A 293 2.54 -27.73 -2.04
C LEU A 293 2.29 -29.06 -1.33
N PRO A 294 2.50 -30.21 -2.01
CA PRO A 294 2.49 -31.51 -1.33
C PRO A 294 3.70 -31.59 -0.37
N ASP A 295 3.47 -32.11 0.84
CA ASP A 295 4.50 -32.43 1.81
C ASP A 295 5.50 -31.31 2.12
N VAL A 296 4.99 -30.19 2.65
CA VAL A 296 5.83 -29.08 3.12
C VAL A 296 6.17 -29.28 4.60
N SER A 297 7.46 -29.25 4.92
CA SER A 297 7.95 -29.04 6.28
C SER A 297 9.21 -28.18 6.18
N MET A 298 9.20 -27.02 6.84
CA MET A 298 10.33 -26.11 6.88
C MET A 298 10.29 -25.22 8.10
N GLN A 299 11.44 -24.73 8.52
CA GLN A 299 11.58 -23.77 9.60
C GLN A 299 11.89 -22.38 9.07
N LEU A 300 11.21 -21.40 9.64
CA LEU A 300 11.38 -19.99 9.38
C LEU A 300 11.78 -19.29 10.67
N HIS A 301 13.01 -18.79 10.75
CA HIS A 301 13.50 -18.03 11.89
C HIS A 301 13.32 -16.54 11.63
N VAL A 302 12.48 -15.89 12.42
CA VAL A 302 12.18 -14.46 12.29
C VAL A 302 12.80 -13.69 13.44
N GLU A 303 13.47 -12.58 13.13
CA GLU A 303 13.96 -11.61 14.09
C GLU A 303 13.17 -10.30 13.97
N ASP A 304 12.64 -9.82 15.10
CA ASP A 304 12.01 -8.51 15.23
C ASP A 304 12.58 -7.79 16.45
N SER A 305 13.52 -6.90 16.21
CA SER A 305 14.21 -6.15 17.27
C SER A 305 13.32 -5.10 17.96
N PHE A 306 12.19 -4.72 17.35
CA PHE A 306 11.28 -3.71 17.90
C PHE A 306 10.09 -4.31 18.63
N VAL A 307 9.57 -5.44 18.17
CA VAL A 307 8.52 -6.23 18.81
C VAL A 307 9.04 -7.65 19.05
N PRO A 308 9.79 -7.88 20.14
CA PRO A 308 10.45 -9.17 20.39
C PRO A 308 9.51 -10.39 20.41
N GLU A 309 8.23 -10.17 20.68
CA GLU A 309 7.20 -11.21 20.68
C GLU A 309 6.94 -11.82 19.29
N ASN A 310 7.37 -11.14 18.21
CA ASN A 310 7.36 -11.65 16.85
C ASN A 310 8.60 -12.51 16.52
N SER A 311 9.65 -12.40 17.33
CA SER A 311 10.86 -13.20 17.12
C SER A 311 10.63 -14.65 17.54
N GLY A 312 11.07 -15.57 16.70
CA GLY A 312 10.94 -17.00 16.99
C GLY A 312 11.19 -17.87 15.78
N THR A 313 11.05 -19.18 16.02
CA THR A 313 11.09 -20.20 14.98
C THR A 313 9.67 -20.65 14.68
N TYR A 314 9.25 -20.47 13.45
CA TYR A 314 7.95 -20.89 12.94
C TYR A 314 8.12 -22.11 12.05
N GLU A 315 7.46 -23.21 12.36
CA GLU A 315 7.38 -24.35 11.48
C GLU A 315 6.19 -24.15 10.53
N ILE A 316 6.49 -24.18 9.25
CA ILE A 316 5.49 -24.20 8.19
C ILE A 316 5.40 -25.63 7.72
N SER A 317 4.28 -26.30 7.99
CA SER A 317 4.04 -27.67 7.56
C SER A 317 2.72 -27.79 6.81
N GLY A 318 2.63 -28.69 5.87
CA GLY A 318 1.43 -28.90 5.07
C GLY A 318 1.37 -30.30 4.50
N THR A 319 0.17 -30.87 4.53
CA THR A 319 -0.19 -32.13 3.85
C THR A 319 -1.48 -31.89 3.10
N ASP A 320 -1.60 -32.43 1.90
CA ASP A 320 -2.82 -32.37 1.07
C ASP A 320 -3.37 -30.94 0.85
N GLY A 321 -2.47 -29.96 0.67
CA GLY A 321 -2.84 -28.57 0.37
C GLY A 321 -3.22 -27.70 1.58
N ASN A 322 -3.16 -28.23 2.80
CA ASN A 322 -3.38 -27.46 4.04
C ASN A 322 -2.05 -27.07 4.66
N VAL A 323 -1.79 -25.77 4.76
CA VAL A 323 -0.61 -25.23 5.45
C VAL A 323 -0.97 -24.93 6.91
N THR A 324 -0.17 -25.46 7.83
CA THR A 324 -0.28 -25.19 9.26
C THR A 324 1.00 -24.51 9.76
N ILE A 325 0.82 -23.57 10.69
CA ILE A 325 1.91 -22.82 11.30
C ILE A 325 1.97 -23.15 12.78
N SER A 326 3.13 -23.57 13.25
CA SER A 326 3.40 -23.73 14.68
C SER A 326 4.59 -22.89 15.12
N ASN A 327 4.48 -22.25 16.27
CA ASN A 327 5.59 -21.53 16.88
C ASN A 327 6.35 -22.50 17.81
N LEU A 328 7.58 -22.80 17.47
CA LEU A 328 8.38 -23.77 18.20
C LEU A 328 9.01 -23.24 19.50
N ASN A 329 8.90 -21.93 19.79
CA ASN A 329 9.49 -21.26 20.97
C ASN A 329 10.96 -21.67 21.25
N THR A 330 11.70 -22.10 20.23
CA THR A 330 13.08 -22.55 20.34
C THR A 330 14.04 -21.37 20.09
N ASN A 331 15.13 -21.33 20.85
CA ASN A 331 16.21 -20.39 20.61
C ASN A 331 16.76 -20.56 19.17
N LEU A 332 17.02 -19.45 18.50
CA LEU A 332 17.51 -19.31 17.11
C LEU A 332 18.88 -19.98 16.84
N SER A 333 19.15 -21.18 17.35
CA SER A 333 20.47 -21.80 17.26
C SER A 333 20.58 -22.93 16.23
N GLY A 334 19.55 -23.16 15.40
CA GLY A 334 19.55 -24.20 14.36
C GLY A 334 20.24 -23.73 13.07
N SER A 335 21.06 -24.59 12.46
CA SER A 335 21.62 -24.36 11.12
C SER A 335 20.62 -24.71 10.01
N GLU A 336 19.48 -25.30 10.35
CA GLU A 336 18.42 -25.72 9.45
C GLU A 336 17.34 -24.62 9.37
N GLY A 337 16.78 -24.42 8.18
CA GLY A 337 15.72 -23.43 7.95
C GLY A 337 16.22 -22.14 7.30
N MET A 338 15.31 -21.18 7.19
CA MET A 338 15.58 -19.87 6.64
C MET A 338 15.51 -18.80 7.73
N HIS A 339 16.47 -17.91 7.75
CA HIS A 339 16.56 -16.78 8.70
C HIS A 339 16.30 -15.46 7.99
N CYS A 340 15.41 -14.66 8.56
CA CYS A 340 15.10 -13.32 8.07
C CYS A 340 14.69 -12.38 9.21
N THR A 341 14.72 -11.09 8.97
CA THR A 341 14.06 -10.14 9.86
C THR A 341 12.60 -9.96 9.47
N VAL A 342 11.81 -9.30 10.34
CA VAL A 342 10.41 -8.96 10.03
C VAL A 342 10.30 -8.07 8.78
N GLN A 343 11.32 -7.27 8.45
CA GLN A 343 11.40 -6.45 7.25
C GLN A 343 11.46 -7.32 5.99
N GLN A 344 12.38 -8.29 5.93
CA GLN A 344 12.48 -9.21 4.79
C GLN A 344 11.24 -10.10 4.71
N LEU A 345 10.72 -10.57 5.84
CA LEU A 345 9.49 -11.35 5.85
C LEU A 345 8.32 -10.57 5.25
N THR A 346 8.15 -9.31 5.66
CA THR A 346 7.11 -8.43 5.10
C THR A 346 7.29 -8.25 3.60
N SER A 347 8.51 -7.97 3.15
CA SER A 347 8.84 -7.79 1.74
C SER A 347 8.52 -9.04 0.89
N MET A 348 8.87 -10.23 1.39
CA MET A 348 8.61 -11.50 0.70
C MET A 348 7.12 -11.83 0.64
N LEU A 349 6.41 -11.77 1.77
CA LEU A 349 5.02 -12.19 1.85
C LEU A 349 4.05 -11.22 1.16
N LEU A 350 4.41 -9.94 1.04
CA LEU A 350 3.67 -9.02 0.17
C LEU A 350 3.99 -9.21 -1.31
N GLY A 351 5.09 -9.88 -1.66
CA GLY A 351 5.52 -10.08 -3.06
C GLY A 351 6.28 -8.88 -3.65
N TYR A 352 6.80 -7.98 -2.78
CA TYR A 352 7.64 -6.87 -3.22
C TYR A 352 9.02 -7.34 -3.67
N LYS A 353 9.63 -8.26 -2.92
CA LYS A 353 10.87 -8.96 -3.32
C LYS A 353 10.70 -10.47 -3.09
N ARG A 354 11.35 -11.24 -3.95
CA ARG A 354 11.29 -12.69 -3.88
C ARG A 354 12.35 -13.25 -2.92
N PRO A 355 12.10 -14.39 -2.26
CA PRO A 355 13.09 -15.03 -1.40
C PRO A 355 14.46 -15.26 -2.07
N GLN A 356 14.48 -15.68 -3.34
CA GLN A 356 15.72 -15.90 -4.07
C GLN A 356 16.50 -14.59 -4.29
N GLU A 357 15.81 -13.49 -4.65
CA GLU A 357 16.44 -12.17 -4.79
C GLU A 357 17.09 -11.70 -3.48
N LEU A 358 16.38 -11.90 -2.36
CA LEU A 358 16.91 -11.51 -1.04
C LEU A 358 18.09 -12.39 -0.60
N ALA A 359 18.07 -13.67 -0.95
CA ALA A 359 19.18 -14.59 -0.67
C ALA A 359 20.44 -14.25 -1.50
N GLU A 360 20.28 -13.89 -2.77
CA GLU A 360 21.36 -13.42 -3.64
C GLU A 360 22.04 -12.15 -3.11
N LEU A 361 21.28 -11.31 -2.39
CA LEU A 361 21.76 -10.09 -1.74
C LEU A 361 22.26 -10.32 -0.30
N GLU A 362 22.28 -11.58 0.18
CA GLU A 362 22.64 -11.95 1.55
C GLU A 362 21.77 -11.25 2.63
N LEU A 363 20.56 -10.85 2.28
CA LEU A 363 19.59 -10.23 3.20
C LEU A 363 18.80 -11.28 4.00
N ILE A 364 18.70 -12.48 3.46
CA ILE A 364 18.21 -13.67 4.16
C ILE A 364 19.25 -14.79 3.99
N TYR A 365 19.28 -15.73 4.92
CA TYR A 365 20.22 -16.85 4.84
C TYR A 365 19.56 -18.14 5.33
N GLY A 366 20.05 -19.27 4.84
CA GLY A 366 19.53 -20.59 5.17
C GLY A 366 19.97 -21.63 4.14
N ASP A 367 19.50 -22.84 4.30
CA ASP A 367 19.78 -23.85 3.31
C ASP A 367 19.01 -23.58 2.00
N ARG A 368 19.65 -23.88 0.88
CA ARG A 368 19.10 -23.61 -0.46
C ARG A 368 17.74 -24.25 -0.68
N HIS A 369 17.54 -25.44 -0.14
CA HIS A 369 16.31 -26.20 -0.33
C HIS A 369 15.10 -25.49 0.36
N THR A 370 15.32 -24.96 1.58
CA THR A 370 14.32 -24.18 2.30
C THR A 370 13.99 -22.88 1.54
N ILE A 371 14.98 -22.17 1.00
CA ILE A 371 14.76 -20.96 0.21
C ILE A 371 13.94 -21.28 -1.07
N GLU A 372 14.26 -22.38 -1.76
CA GLU A 372 13.50 -22.82 -2.94
C GLU A 372 12.06 -23.25 -2.61
N LYS A 373 11.82 -23.79 -1.41
CA LYS A 373 10.47 -24.12 -0.94
C LYS A 373 9.64 -22.87 -0.65
N ILE A 374 10.18 -21.92 0.12
CA ILE A 374 9.44 -20.68 0.42
C ILE A 374 9.18 -19.85 -0.83
N GLU A 375 10.11 -19.86 -1.80
CA GLU A 375 9.94 -19.24 -3.11
C GLU A 375 8.68 -19.74 -3.83
N LYS A 376 8.40 -21.05 -3.74
CA LYS A 376 7.22 -21.68 -4.35
C LYS A 376 5.94 -21.49 -3.55
N LEU A 377 6.06 -21.37 -2.23
CA LEU A 377 4.91 -21.16 -1.33
C LEU A 377 4.30 -19.77 -1.43
N ILE A 378 5.12 -18.77 -1.77
CA ILE A 378 4.65 -17.39 -1.86
C ILE A 378 4.05 -17.14 -3.25
N PRO A 379 2.75 -16.78 -3.35
CA PRO A 379 2.11 -16.48 -4.62
C PRO A 379 2.86 -15.42 -5.43
N MET A 380 2.90 -15.60 -6.75
CA MET A 380 3.49 -14.65 -7.68
C MET A 380 2.51 -13.52 -7.98
N LYS A 381 2.49 -12.50 -7.12
CA LYS A 381 1.68 -11.30 -7.32
C LYS A 381 2.48 -10.03 -7.09
N GLN A 382 2.30 -9.05 -7.99
CA GLN A 382 2.90 -7.72 -7.88
C GLN A 382 2.24 -6.92 -6.76
N THR A 383 3.04 -6.16 -6.03
CA THR A 383 2.53 -5.14 -5.11
C THR A 383 2.08 -3.89 -5.86
N PHE A 384 0.96 -3.33 -5.48
CA PHE A 384 0.51 -2.03 -5.98
C PHE A 384 -0.36 -1.33 -4.93
N PHE A 385 -0.05 -0.07 -4.67
CA PHE A 385 -0.80 0.76 -3.74
C PHE A 385 -0.96 2.16 -4.36
N ALA A 386 -2.17 2.46 -4.83
CA ALA A 386 -2.47 3.71 -5.55
C ALA A 386 -3.06 4.81 -4.65
N ASP A 387 -3.30 4.49 -3.39
CA ASP A 387 -3.92 5.40 -2.42
C ASP A 387 -2.87 6.17 -1.60
N TYR A 388 -3.31 7.27 -0.96
CA TYR A 388 -2.47 8.08 -0.06
C TYR A 388 -3.23 8.47 1.21
N PHE A 389 -2.56 8.42 2.37
CA PHE A 389 -3.13 8.83 3.67
C PHE A 389 -2.11 9.42 4.65
#